data_3f2a9a1bb709251847fff1a1cc2bce74
#
_entry.id   3f2a9a1bb709251847fff1a1cc2bce74
#
_cell.length_a   1.000
_cell.length_b   1.000
_cell.length_c   1.000
_cell.angle_alpha   90.00
_cell.angle_beta   90.00
_cell.angle_gamma   90.00
#
_symmetry.space_group_name_H-M   'P 1'
#
loop_
_entity.id
_entity.type
_entity.pdbx_description
1 polymer ?
#
loop_
_entity_poly.entity_id
_entity_poly.type
_entity_poly.pdbx_seq_one_letter_code
_entity_poly.pdbx_strand_id
1 'polypeptide(L)'
;KDKLSKFGQWTLEPFGGCANAFIHNTGFPQDQLPRGKGGDPTRSGVWFADYVAGEQGACSILAALYWRDEFSGEGQFIEVTGAETQMDILDFDISWYGFNGSIKARTGAWDPNLNQYEWNPCKDGYMMIGGQTDRLWYRIGMCIERDFPQFGRLIHEDPLLKEMGARNALQALIKTYTLTTRWLRDLNRIEAEQKLLEYEIAAGPVLFIDEVSEFPHFKYRPWVYTIDSDQYGTILYSASPNSFQMRTPHRVKWMGRPLGKDNYEVYLKWLGMGQSQVNELKEKGVL
;
A
#
# COMPACT_ATOMS: atom_id res chain seq x y z
N LYS A 1 -18.21 -26.82 -10.77
CA LYS A 1 -17.18 -25.97 -11.40
C LYS A 1 -17.84 -25.22 -12.54
N ASP A 2 -18.03 -23.94 -12.37
CA ASP A 2 -18.74 -23.09 -13.32
C ASP A 2 -17.93 -22.98 -14.63
N LYS A 3 -18.63 -22.80 -15.75
CA LYS A 3 -17.98 -22.64 -17.07
C LYS A 3 -17.04 -21.41 -17.15
N LEU A 4 -17.10 -20.52 -16.19
CA LEU A 4 -16.18 -19.39 -16.00
C LEU A 4 -14.82 -19.78 -15.42
N SER A 5 -14.64 -21.02 -14.96
CA SER A 5 -13.40 -21.48 -14.30
C SER A 5 -12.17 -21.51 -15.21
N LYS A 6 -12.32 -21.29 -16.53
CA LYS A 6 -11.15 -21.06 -17.42
C LYS A 6 -10.35 -19.79 -17.05
N PHE A 7 -10.91 -18.91 -16.24
CA PHE A 7 -10.23 -17.75 -15.65
C PHE A 7 -9.58 -18.04 -14.29
N GLY A 8 -9.71 -19.24 -13.75
CA GLY A 8 -9.11 -19.63 -12.48
C GLY A 8 -7.58 -19.53 -12.40
N GLN A 9 -6.91 -19.44 -13.56
CA GLN A 9 -5.46 -19.18 -13.61
C GLN A 9 -5.07 -17.74 -13.24
N TRP A 10 -6.03 -16.82 -13.15
CA TRP A 10 -5.80 -15.40 -12.81
C TRP A 10 -5.87 -15.13 -11.31
N THR A 11 -5.67 -16.17 -10.52
CA THR A 11 -5.65 -16.08 -9.05
C THR A 11 -4.31 -15.62 -8.50
N LEU A 12 -3.24 -15.63 -9.31
CA LEU A 12 -1.91 -15.26 -8.87
C LEU A 12 -1.59 -13.79 -9.19
N GLU A 13 -0.91 -13.13 -8.27
CA GLU A 13 -0.24 -11.85 -8.53
C GLU A 13 0.89 -12.06 -9.57
N PRO A 14 1.04 -11.27 -10.63
CA PRO A 14 0.27 -10.05 -10.96
C PRO A 14 -0.93 -10.29 -11.90
N PHE A 15 -1.32 -11.53 -12.18
CA PHE A 15 -2.39 -11.83 -13.16
C PHE A 15 -3.74 -11.23 -12.76
N GLY A 16 -4.06 -11.24 -11.48
CA GLY A 16 -5.23 -10.55 -10.93
C GLY A 16 -5.23 -9.07 -11.30
N GLY A 17 -4.11 -8.38 -11.09
CA GLY A 17 -3.95 -6.98 -11.43
C GLY A 17 -4.03 -6.65 -12.90
N CYS A 18 -3.65 -7.58 -13.78
CA CYS A 18 -3.84 -7.43 -15.24
C CYS A 18 -5.32 -7.51 -15.62
N ALA A 19 -6.07 -8.41 -14.97
CA ALA A 19 -7.48 -8.63 -15.28
C ALA A 19 -8.40 -7.47 -14.87
N ASN A 20 -8.01 -6.69 -13.86
CA ASN A 20 -8.85 -5.67 -13.23
C ASN A 20 -8.35 -4.24 -13.41
N ALA A 21 -7.45 -4.00 -14.33
CA ALA A 21 -6.85 -2.69 -14.62
C ALA A 21 -5.90 -2.11 -13.56
N PHE A 22 -5.64 -2.78 -12.43
CA PHE A 22 -4.71 -2.30 -11.41
C PHE A 22 -3.31 -2.04 -11.98
N ILE A 23 -2.77 -2.98 -12.75
CA ILE A 23 -1.48 -2.83 -13.44
C ILE A 23 -1.54 -1.75 -14.53
N HIS A 24 -2.70 -1.60 -15.21
CA HIS A 24 -2.89 -0.53 -16.21
C HIS A 24 -2.70 0.85 -15.58
N ASN A 25 -3.20 1.07 -14.36
CA ASN A 25 -3.12 2.35 -13.67
C ASN A 25 -1.79 2.59 -12.97
N THR A 26 -0.94 1.57 -12.84
CA THR A 26 0.33 1.66 -12.13
C THR A 26 1.49 1.86 -13.10
N GLY A 27 2.24 2.95 -12.91
CA GLY A 27 3.41 3.27 -13.73
C GLY A 27 3.45 4.72 -14.20
N PHE A 28 4.43 5.03 -15.06
CA PHE A 28 4.60 6.37 -15.59
C PHE A 28 3.63 6.68 -16.73
N PRO A 29 3.29 7.96 -16.96
CA PRO A 29 2.43 8.39 -18.06
C PRO A 29 2.97 7.95 -19.42
N GLN A 30 2.09 7.44 -20.28
CA GLN A 30 2.48 6.96 -21.61
C GLN A 30 2.97 8.07 -22.53
N ASP A 31 2.38 9.24 -22.42
CA ASP A 31 2.57 10.37 -23.35
C ASP A 31 3.80 11.21 -23.08
N GLN A 32 4.47 11.00 -21.93
CA GLN A 32 5.60 11.84 -21.51
C GLN A 32 6.97 11.26 -21.85
N LEU A 33 7.05 9.98 -22.21
CA LEU A 33 8.31 9.32 -22.52
C LEU A 33 8.21 8.47 -23.78
N PRO A 34 9.29 8.34 -24.58
CA PRO A 34 9.31 7.48 -25.75
C PRO A 34 8.95 6.03 -25.39
N ARG A 35 8.20 5.35 -26.25
CA ARG A 35 7.89 3.93 -26.09
C ARG A 35 9.15 3.12 -25.77
N GLY A 36 9.09 2.29 -24.73
CA GLY A 36 10.21 1.47 -24.26
C GLY A 36 11.20 2.19 -23.34
N LYS A 37 10.96 3.47 -22.96
CA LYS A 37 11.78 4.21 -21.97
C LYS A 37 10.97 4.76 -20.81
N GLY A 38 9.69 4.57 -20.81
CA GLY A 38 8.73 4.99 -19.78
C GLY A 38 7.33 4.93 -20.34
N GLY A 39 6.35 5.01 -19.47
CA GLY A 39 4.95 4.91 -19.88
C GLY A 39 4.42 3.48 -19.94
N ASP A 40 5.25 2.47 -19.67
CA ASP A 40 4.77 1.09 -19.53
C ASP A 40 4.14 0.88 -18.16
N PRO A 41 3.19 -0.08 -18.04
CA PRO A 41 2.73 -0.53 -16.73
C PRO A 41 3.89 -1.05 -15.89
N THR A 42 3.89 -0.76 -14.61
CA THR A 42 4.88 -1.28 -13.66
C THR A 42 4.21 -2.19 -12.65
N ARG A 43 4.98 -3.15 -12.16
CA ARG A 43 4.53 -4.00 -11.06
C ARG A 43 4.51 -3.21 -9.76
N SER A 44 3.53 -3.47 -8.89
CA SER A 44 3.58 -3.04 -7.50
C SER A 44 4.79 -3.67 -6.79
N GLY A 45 5.39 -2.97 -5.85
CA GLY A 45 6.55 -3.46 -5.09
C GLY A 45 6.24 -4.60 -4.12
N VAL A 46 4.96 -4.95 -3.94
CA VAL A 46 4.45 -5.97 -3.02
C VAL A 46 3.43 -6.88 -3.70
N TRP A 47 3.16 -8.04 -3.12
CA TRP A 47 2.13 -8.99 -3.53
C TRP A 47 0.73 -8.50 -3.11
N PHE A 48 0.28 -7.44 -3.74
CA PHE A 48 -0.86 -6.65 -3.29
C PHE A 48 -2.17 -7.45 -3.31
N ALA A 49 -2.42 -8.23 -4.39
CA ALA A 49 -3.62 -9.05 -4.51
C ALA A 49 -3.70 -10.09 -3.39
N ASP A 50 -2.58 -10.74 -3.06
CA ASP A 50 -2.53 -11.79 -2.05
C ASP A 50 -2.84 -11.23 -0.66
N TYR A 51 -2.25 -10.09 -0.31
CA TYR A 51 -2.49 -9.45 0.99
C TYR A 51 -3.93 -8.96 1.12
N VAL A 52 -4.46 -8.27 0.12
CA VAL A 52 -5.83 -7.74 0.16
C VAL A 52 -6.85 -8.88 0.18
N ALA A 53 -6.65 -9.93 -0.62
CA ALA A 53 -7.52 -11.10 -0.60
C ALA A 53 -7.49 -11.81 0.78
N GLY A 54 -6.33 -11.89 1.41
CA GLY A 54 -6.19 -12.42 2.77
C GLY A 54 -6.97 -11.60 3.81
N GLU A 55 -6.85 -10.29 3.76
CA GLU A 55 -7.57 -9.38 4.68
C GLU A 55 -9.08 -9.40 4.45
N GLN A 56 -9.54 -9.33 3.20
CA GLN A 56 -10.97 -9.44 2.88
C GLN A 56 -11.53 -10.80 3.23
N GLY A 57 -10.75 -11.87 3.04
CA GLY A 57 -11.09 -13.21 3.49
C GLY A 57 -11.31 -13.28 5.00
N ALA A 58 -10.40 -12.72 5.78
CA ALA A 58 -10.52 -12.64 7.23
C ALA A 58 -11.78 -11.86 7.67
N CYS A 59 -12.03 -10.71 7.05
CA CYS A 59 -13.25 -9.92 7.30
C CYS A 59 -14.52 -10.70 6.96
N SER A 60 -14.54 -11.38 5.82
CA SER A 60 -15.69 -12.19 5.38
C SER A 60 -15.96 -13.37 6.32
N ILE A 61 -14.89 -14.03 6.80
CA ILE A 61 -15.00 -15.11 7.79
C ILE A 61 -15.59 -14.58 9.09
N LEU A 62 -15.10 -13.44 9.60
CA LEU A 62 -15.63 -12.83 10.83
C LEU A 62 -17.10 -12.44 10.68
N ALA A 63 -17.49 -11.88 9.54
CA ALA A 63 -18.87 -11.55 9.23
C ALA A 63 -19.77 -12.80 9.17
N ALA A 64 -19.28 -13.88 8.55
CA ALA A 64 -20.01 -15.14 8.47
C ALA A 64 -20.16 -15.82 9.85
N LEU A 65 -19.12 -15.77 10.68
CA LEU A 65 -19.18 -16.27 12.06
C LEU A 65 -20.18 -15.46 12.89
N TYR A 66 -20.13 -14.13 12.79
CA TYR A 66 -21.10 -13.26 13.48
C TYR A 66 -22.54 -13.55 13.04
N TRP A 67 -22.78 -13.70 11.72
CA TRP A 67 -24.08 -14.07 11.18
C TRP A 67 -24.57 -15.43 11.71
N ARG A 68 -23.67 -16.41 11.70
CA ARG A 68 -23.99 -17.77 12.25
C ARG A 68 -24.34 -17.68 13.71
N ASP A 69 -23.56 -17.01 14.52
CA ASP A 69 -23.67 -17.05 15.98
C ASP A 69 -24.89 -16.23 16.49
N GLU A 70 -25.21 -15.12 15.82
CA GLU A 70 -26.25 -14.19 16.26
C GLU A 70 -27.61 -14.36 15.54
N PHE A 71 -27.63 -14.93 14.34
CA PHE A 71 -28.83 -14.92 13.51
C PHE A 71 -29.28 -16.29 12.99
N SER A 72 -28.42 -17.02 12.29
CA SER A 72 -28.85 -18.18 11.52
C SER A 72 -28.59 -19.53 12.18
N GLY A 73 -27.57 -19.65 13.01
CA GLY A 73 -27.06 -20.94 13.50
C GLY A 73 -26.32 -21.77 12.45
N GLU A 74 -26.29 -21.32 11.19
CA GLU A 74 -25.75 -22.08 10.05
C GLU A 74 -24.49 -21.42 9.47
N GLY A 75 -23.52 -22.25 9.11
CA GLY A 75 -22.32 -21.81 8.37
C GLY A 75 -22.63 -21.56 6.90
N GLN A 76 -21.70 -20.88 6.20
CA GLN A 76 -21.82 -20.59 4.78
C GLN A 76 -20.48 -20.76 4.05
N PHE A 77 -20.57 -20.96 2.74
CA PHE A 77 -19.42 -20.95 1.86
C PHE A 77 -19.00 -19.50 1.55
N ILE A 78 -17.71 -19.24 1.57
CA ILE A 78 -17.12 -17.92 1.26
C ILE A 78 -16.12 -18.13 0.12
N GLU A 79 -16.26 -17.35 -0.94
CA GLU A 79 -15.32 -17.30 -2.05
C GLU A 79 -14.70 -15.90 -2.12
N VAL A 80 -13.36 -15.85 -2.16
CA VAL A 80 -12.58 -14.62 -2.27
C VAL A 80 -11.56 -14.81 -3.37
N THR A 81 -11.56 -13.94 -4.38
CA THR A 81 -10.61 -14.01 -5.49
C THR A 81 -9.68 -12.80 -5.51
N GLY A 82 -8.40 -13.00 -5.84
CA GLY A 82 -7.42 -11.92 -5.89
C GLY A 82 -7.77 -10.85 -6.94
N ALA A 83 -8.40 -11.22 -8.06
CA ALA A 83 -8.78 -10.26 -9.09
C ALA A 83 -9.94 -9.35 -8.65
N GLU A 84 -10.95 -9.92 -8.00
CA GLU A 84 -12.13 -9.16 -7.53
C GLU A 84 -11.77 -8.27 -6.35
N THR A 85 -10.93 -8.75 -5.44
CA THR A 85 -10.46 -7.94 -4.30
C THR A 85 -9.63 -6.75 -4.73
N GLN A 86 -8.78 -6.90 -5.75
CA GLN A 86 -8.08 -5.76 -6.33
C GLN A 86 -9.03 -4.81 -7.08
N MET A 87 -10.07 -5.35 -7.75
CA MET A 87 -11.06 -4.51 -8.43
C MET A 87 -11.86 -3.66 -7.45
N ASP A 88 -12.18 -4.19 -6.27
CA ASP A 88 -12.88 -3.47 -5.20
C ASP A 88 -12.11 -2.23 -4.71
N ILE A 89 -10.79 -2.28 -4.75
CA ILE A 89 -9.93 -1.17 -4.32
C ILE A 89 -9.40 -0.28 -5.46
N LEU A 90 -9.93 -0.40 -6.67
CA LEU A 90 -9.60 0.52 -7.78
C LEU A 90 -10.20 1.92 -7.62
N ASP A 91 -10.73 2.22 -6.43
CA ASP A 91 -11.34 3.49 -6.13
C ASP A 91 -12.54 3.75 -7.05
N PHE A 92 -12.54 4.83 -7.81
CA PHE A 92 -13.68 5.24 -8.66
C PHE A 92 -13.51 4.89 -10.15
N ASP A 93 -12.53 4.11 -10.55
CA ASP A 93 -12.18 3.88 -11.96
C ASP A 93 -13.34 3.29 -12.78
N ILE A 94 -14.04 2.31 -12.21
CA ILE A 94 -15.20 1.67 -12.84
C ILE A 94 -16.34 2.67 -12.99
N SER A 95 -16.62 3.42 -11.94
CA SER A 95 -17.68 4.45 -11.92
C SER A 95 -17.34 5.60 -12.86
N TRP A 96 -16.07 6.00 -12.93
CA TRP A 96 -15.59 7.01 -13.86
C TRP A 96 -15.79 6.62 -15.31
N TYR A 97 -15.39 5.39 -15.67
CA TYR A 97 -15.64 4.86 -17.02
C TYR A 97 -17.13 4.74 -17.33
N GLY A 98 -17.92 4.26 -16.38
CA GLY A 98 -19.37 4.14 -16.54
C GLY A 98 -20.07 5.50 -16.73
N PHE A 99 -19.55 6.56 -16.09
CA PHE A 99 -20.15 7.89 -16.17
C PHE A 99 -19.77 8.64 -17.45
N ASN A 100 -18.53 8.62 -17.88
CA ASN A 100 -18.04 9.47 -18.97
C ASN A 100 -17.38 8.71 -20.14
N GLY A 101 -17.26 7.39 -20.07
CA GLY A 101 -16.66 6.55 -21.12
C GLY A 101 -15.14 6.71 -21.28
N SER A 102 -14.47 7.49 -20.44
CA SER A 102 -13.04 7.71 -20.54
C SER A 102 -12.22 6.72 -19.69
N ILE A 103 -11.06 6.33 -20.22
CA ILE A 103 -10.11 5.44 -19.54
C ILE A 103 -9.13 6.32 -18.76
N LYS A 104 -8.97 6.03 -17.47
CA LYS A 104 -7.99 6.70 -16.62
C LYS A 104 -6.57 6.39 -17.09
N ALA A 105 -5.77 7.41 -17.25
CA ALA A 105 -4.36 7.27 -17.63
C ALA A 105 -3.47 7.12 -16.39
N ARG A 106 -2.32 6.49 -16.57
CA ARG A 106 -1.27 6.48 -15.55
C ARG A 106 -0.73 7.88 -15.32
N THR A 107 -0.51 8.24 -14.06
CA THR A 107 -0.05 9.58 -13.67
C THR A 107 1.36 9.58 -13.04
N GLY A 108 1.94 8.41 -12.84
CA GLY A 108 3.25 8.30 -12.21
C GLY A 108 3.22 8.66 -10.73
N ALA A 109 3.98 9.68 -10.37
CA ALA A 109 4.07 10.16 -8.99
C ALA A 109 2.92 11.08 -8.58
N TRP A 110 2.05 11.47 -9.49
CA TRP A 110 1.00 12.46 -9.26
C TRP A 110 -0.35 11.81 -9.01
N ASP A 111 -1.10 12.37 -8.06
CA ASP A 111 -2.51 12.05 -7.94
C ASP A 111 -3.28 12.71 -9.10
N PRO A 112 -4.14 11.97 -9.83
CA PRO A 112 -4.86 12.51 -10.99
C PRO A 112 -5.91 13.56 -10.64
N ASN A 113 -6.33 13.64 -9.37
CA ASN A 113 -7.43 14.48 -8.92
C ASN A 113 -7.01 15.56 -7.93
N LEU A 114 -5.86 15.38 -7.28
CA LEU A 114 -5.37 16.21 -6.19
C LEU A 114 -4.01 16.78 -6.53
N ASN A 115 -3.93 18.06 -6.82
CA ASN A 115 -2.66 18.74 -6.97
C ASN A 115 -1.98 18.90 -5.60
N GLN A 116 -0.66 18.81 -5.58
CA GLN A 116 0.18 18.80 -4.38
C GLN A 116 -0.15 17.62 -3.43
N TYR A 117 -0.32 16.45 -4.04
CA TYR A 117 -0.40 15.18 -3.36
C TYR A 117 0.47 14.16 -4.13
N GLU A 118 1.78 14.45 -4.19
CA GLU A 118 2.74 13.72 -5.01
C GLU A 118 4.11 13.61 -4.34
N TRP A 119 4.94 12.71 -4.89
CA TRP A 119 6.34 12.57 -4.50
C TRP A 119 7.21 13.60 -5.23
N ASN A 120 7.93 14.37 -4.43
CA ASN A 120 8.87 15.38 -4.91
C ASN A 120 10.31 14.94 -4.64
N PRO A 121 11.24 15.10 -5.59
CA PRO A 121 12.63 14.75 -5.38
C PRO A 121 13.31 15.72 -4.40
N CYS A 122 14.09 15.14 -3.49
CA CYS A 122 15.01 15.82 -2.58
C CYS A 122 16.46 15.47 -2.93
N LYS A 123 17.41 16.05 -2.20
CA LYS A 123 18.83 15.79 -2.39
C LYS A 123 19.21 14.32 -2.20
N ASP A 124 18.55 13.62 -1.29
CA ASP A 124 18.85 12.25 -0.84
C ASP A 124 17.70 11.27 -1.05
N GLY A 125 16.71 11.58 -1.87
CA GLY A 125 15.56 10.71 -2.15
C GLY A 125 14.31 11.48 -2.51
N TYR A 126 13.17 11.09 -1.95
CA TYR A 126 11.87 11.67 -2.26
C TYR A 126 11.11 12.06 -0.98
N MET A 127 10.29 13.09 -1.12
CA MET A 127 9.38 13.59 -0.08
C MET A 127 7.96 13.58 -0.60
N MET A 128 7.04 13.00 0.16
CA MET A 128 5.60 13.17 -0.05
C MET A 128 5.12 14.44 0.62
N ILE A 129 4.35 15.26 -0.09
CA ILE A 129 3.74 16.48 0.45
C ILE A 129 2.23 16.44 0.20
N GLY A 130 1.46 16.64 1.27
CA GLY A 130 -0.01 16.78 1.22
C GLY A 130 -0.42 18.24 1.31
N GLY A 131 -0.48 18.91 0.15
CA GLY A 131 -0.80 20.34 0.05
C GLY A 131 -2.07 20.68 -0.72
N GLN A 132 -2.99 19.73 -0.88
CA GLN A 132 -4.12 19.82 -1.80
C GLN A 132 -5.13 20.93 -1.46
N THR A 133 -5.37 21.22 -0.18
CA THR A 133 -6.32 22.27 0.22
C THR A 133 -5.72 23.67 0.09
N ASP A 134 -6.55 24.69 -0.08
CA ASP A 134 -6.10 26.09 -0.17
C ASP A 134 -5.31 26.53 1.05
N ARG A 135 -5.74 26.09 2.24
CA ARG A 135 -5.07 26.39 3.50
C ARG A 135 -3.66 25.76 3.55
N LEU A 136 -3.52 24.49 3.16
CA LEU A 136 -2.22 23.80 3.17
C LEU A 136 -1.30 24.35 2.10
N TRP A 137 -1.83 24.62 0.92
CA TRP A 137 -1.06 25.22 -0.16
C TRP A 137 -0.54 26.63 0.21
N TYR A 138 -1.37 27.45 0.84
CA TYR A 138 -0.94 28.74 1.36
C TYR A 138 0.22 28.61 2.35
N ARG A 139 0.15 27.63 3.26
CA ARG A 139 1.23 27.34 4.22
C ARG A 139 2.51 26.83 3.54
N ILE A 140 2.39 26.05 2.47
CA ILE A 140 3.54 25.66 1.62
C ILE A 140 4.19 26.93 1.06
N GLY A 141 3.41 27.86 0.55
CA GLY A 141 3.89 29.16 0.09
C GLY A 141 4.68 29.90 1.16
N MET A 142 4.16 30.01 2.38
CA MET A 142 4.86 30.63 3.51
C MET A 142 6.17 29.90 3.85
N CYS A 143 6.18 28.56 3.84
CA CYS A 143 7.36 27.77 4.09
C CYS A 143 8.45 28.02 3.04
N ILE A 144 8.07 28.00 1.76
CA ILE A 144 8.99 28.25 0.63
C ILE A 144 9.49 29.70 0.63
N GLU A 145 8.63 30.66 0.99
CA GLU A 145 8.97 32.10 1.01
C GLU A 145 10.15 32.40 1.93
N ARG A 146 10.31 31.67 3.02
CA ARG A 146 11.43 31.80 3.95
C ARG A 146 12.79 31.59 3.26
N ASP A 147 12.87 30.60 2.38
CA ASP A 147 14.10 30.22 1.67
C ASP A 147 14.18 30.89 0.28
N PHE A 148 13.03 31.04 -0.39
CA PHE A 148 12.89 31.61 -1.74
C PHE A 148 11.71 32.60 -1.82
N PRO A 149 11.91 33.87 -1.40
CA PRO A 149 10.84 34.86 -1.34
C PRO A 149 10.06 35.04 -2.64
N GLN A 150 10.71 34.96 -3.78
CA GLN A 150 10.06 35.09 -5.09
C GLN A 150 9.11 33.91 -5.41
N PHE A 151 9.38 32.71 -4.91
CA PHE A 151 8.52 31.54 -5.14
C PHE A 151 7.33 31.55 -4.21
N GLY A 152 7.51 31.89 -2.94
CA GLY A 152 6.41 32.07 -2.01
C GLY A 152 5.42 33.11 -2.48
N ARG A 153 5.93 34.28 -2.93
CA ARG A 153 5.12 35.33 -3.50
C ARG A 153 4.31 34.84 -4.72
N LEU A 154 4.95 34.12 -5.65
CA LEU A 154 4.26 33.55 -6.81
C LEU A 154 3.14 32.59 -6.41
N ILE A 155 3.34 31.77 -5.39
CA ILE A 155 2.31 30.87 -4.84
C ILE A 155 1.10 31.65 -4.36
N HIS A 156 1.30 32.77 -3.70
CA HIS A 156 0.23 33.58 -3.12
C HIS A 156 -0.48 34.49 -4.13
N GLU A 157 0.18 34.95 -5.16
CA GLU A 157 -0.31 35.97 -6.09
C GLU A 157 -0.86 35.39 -7.41
N ASP A 158 -0.36 34.25 -7.87
CA ASP A 158 -0.76 33.66 -9.16
C ASP A 158 -2.20 33.13 -9.11
N PRO A 159 -3.11 33.63 -9.94
CA PRO A 159 -4.51 33.17 -9.95
C PRO A 159 -4.67 31.68 -10.24
N LEU A 160 -3.75 31.06 -11.00
CA LEU A 160 -3.75 29.63 -11.28
C LEU A 160 -3.37 28.77 -10.06
N LEU A 161 -2.71 29.37 -9.07
CA LEU A 161 -2.22 28.64 -7.89
C LEU A 161 -3.05 28.89 -6.64
N LYS A 162 -3.92 29.89 -6.65
CA LYS A 162 -4.61 30.40 -5.49
C LYS A 162 -5.69 29.48 -4.96
N GLU A 163 -6.47 28.89 -5.86
CA GLU A 163 -7.63 28.07 -5.51
C GLU A 163 -7.43 26.61 -5.95
N MET A 164 -7.90 25.66 -5.14
CA MET A 164 -7.77 24.23 -5.40
C MET A 164 -8.32 23.84 -6.78
N GLY A 165 -9.47 24.37 -7.16
CA GLY A 165 -10.08 24.11 -8.47
C GLY A 165 -9.19 24.56 -9.64
N ALA A 166 -8.53 25.71 -9.52
CA ALA A 166 -7.60 26.21 -10.53
C ALA A 166 -6.29 25.39 -10.57
N ARG A 167 -5.79 24.97 -9.39
CA ARG A 167 -4.57 24.18 -9.29
C ARG A 167 -4.67 22.78 -9.92
N ASN A 168 -5.85 22.22 -10.07
CA ASN A 168 -6.05 20.92 -10.72
C ASN A 168 -5.93 20.99 -12.25
N ALA A 169 -5.78 22.18 -12.85
CA ALA A 169 -5.44 22.30 -14.26
C ALA A 169 -4.00 21.88 -14.52
N LEU A 170 -3.74 21.21 -15.66
CA LEU A 170 -2.42 20.71 -16.03
C LEU A 170 -1.32 21.78 -15.96
N GLN A 171 -1.62 23.00 -16.40
CA GLN A 171 -0.65 24.11 -16.34
C GLN A 171 -0.26 24.49 -14.91
N ALA A 172 -1.24 24.49 -14.01
CA ALA A 172 -1.00 24.75 -12.59
C ALA A 172 -0.21 23.60 -11.95
N LEU A 173 -0.54 22.36 -12.26
CA LEU A 173 0.15 21.17 -11.78
C LEU A 173 1.64 21.20 -12.13
N ILE A 174 1.99 21.54 -13.37
CA ILE A 174 3.39 21.70 -13.79
C ILE A 174 4.08 22.81 -12.99
N LYS A 175 3.39 23.94 -12.76
CA LYS A 175 3.94 25.07 -11.98
C LYS A 175 4.18 24.69 -10.52
N THR A 176 3.20 24.12 -9.86
CA THR A 176 3.27 23.72 -8.45
C THR A 176 4.41 22.72 -8.23
N TYR A 177 4.47 21.68 -9.07
CA TYR A 177 5.53 20.68 -9.03
C TYR A 177 6.91 21.30 -9.26
N THR A 178 7.04 22.23 -10.21
CA THR A 178 8.30 22.91 -10.48
C THR A 178 8.77 23.75 -9.28
N LEU A 179 7.87 24.47 -8.63
CA LEU A 179 8.18 25.30 -7.46
C LEU A 179 8.61 24.46 -6.26
N THR A 180 7.85 23.44 -5.94
CA THR A 180 8.15 22.55 -4.82
C THR A 180 9.41 21.74 -5.05
N THR A 181 9.59 21.16 -6.24
CA THR A 181 10.81 20.42 -6.62
C THR A 181 12.04 21.30 -6.55
N ARG A 182 11.98 22.54 -7.05
CA ARG A 182 13.12 23.43 -7.02
C ARG A 182 13.51 23.84 -5.61
N TRP A 183 12.54 23.99 -4.71
CA TRP A 183 12.80 24.26 -3.31
C TRP A 183 13.40 23.04 -2.60
N LEU A 184 12.86 21.83 -2.85
CA LEU A 184 13.27 20.59 -2.18
C LEU A 184 14.63 20.06 -2.67
N ARG A 185 15.05 20.40 -3.87
CA ARG A 185 16.20 19.79 -4.55
C ARG A 185 17.50 19.86 -3.75
N ASP A 186 17.70 20.92 -2.99
CA ASP A 186 18.90 21.15 -2.20
C ASP A 186 18.76 20.74 -0.72
N LEU A 187 17.55 20.32 -0.31
CA LEU A 187 17.23 19.88 1.03
C LEU A 187 17.32 18.36 1.15
N ASN A 188 17.83 17.86 2.28
CA ASN A 188 17.68 16.46 2.64
C ASN A 188 16.24 16.19 3.08
N ARG A 189 15.77 14.95 2.93
CA ARG A 189 14.39 14.54 3.26
C ARG A 189 13.98 14.93 4.68
N ILE A 190 14.82 14.66 5.66
CA ILE A 190 14.54 14.96 7.08
C ILE A 190 14.51 16.47 7.34
N GLU A 191 15.40 17.25 6.71
CA GLU A 191 15.38 18.71 6.80
C GLU A 191 14.09 19.28 6.18
N ALA A 192 13.70 18.77 5.02
CA ALA A 192 12.47 19.17 4.34
C ALA A 192 11.23 18.85 5.19
N GLU A 193 11.17 17.65 5.79
CA GLU A 193 10.10 17.27 6.71
C GLU A 193 9.98 18.24 7.88
N GLN A 194 11.09 18.54 8.55
CA GLN A 194 11.09 19.47 9.68
C GLN A 194 10.57 20.85 9.31
N LYS A 195 11.03 21.40 8.18
CA LYS A 195 10.56 22.69 7.66
C LYS A 195 9.05 22.67 7.37
N LEU A 196 8.53 21.62 6.76
CA LEU A 196 7.11 21.48 6.44
C LEU A 196 6.24 21.31 7.70
N LEU A 197 6.71 20.53 8.67
CA LEU A 197 6.01 20.32 9.95
C LEU A 197 5.92 21.61 10.79
N GLU A 198 6.92 22.50 10.74
CA GLU A 198 6.85 23.83 11.40
C GLU A 198 5.64 24.64 10.94
N TYR A 199 5.17 24.42 9.70
CA TYR A 199 3.98 25.05 9.13
C TYR A 199 2.74 24.15 9.17
N GLU A 200 2.79 23.06 9.95
CA GLU A 200 1.70 22.08 10.07
C GLU A 200 1.25 21.52 8.71
N ILE A 201 2.19 21.31 7.80
CA ILE A 201 1.94 20.70 6.49
C ILE A 201 2.18 19.19 6.63
N ALA A 202 1.22 18.39 6.17
CA ALA A 202 1.38 16.94 6.12
C ALA A 202 2.46 16.58 5.10
N ALA A 203 3.56 16.03 5.58
CA ALA A 203 4.69 15.60 4.76
C ALA A 203 5.41 14.42 5.41
N GLY A 204 6.10 13.63 4.59
CA GLY A 204 6.90 12.52 5.08
C GLY A 204 7.95 12.07 4.06
N PRO A 205 9.14 11.67 4.52
CA PRO A 205 10.19 11.14 3.67
C PRO A 205 9.80 9.76 3.12
N VAL A 206 10.17 9.47 1.88
CA VAL A 206 10.15 8.09 1.36
C VAL A 206 11.36 7.36 1.96
N LEU A 207 11.09 6.51 2.95
CA LEU A 207 12.11 5.79 3.70
C LEU A 207 12.58 4.53 2.97
N PHE A 208 13.87 4.21 3.09
CA PHE A 208 14.40 2.90 2.78
C PHE A 208 14.12 1.93 3.93
N ILE A 209 14.18 0.62 3.67
CA ILE A 209 13.79 -0.39 4.65
C ILE A 209 14.70 -0.42 5.89
N ASP A 210 15.96 -0.11 5.75
CA ASP A 210 16.91 0.04 6.85
C ASP A 210 16.58 1.26 7.72
N GLU A 211 16.15 2.36 7.09
CA GLU A 211 15.71 3.56 7.81
C GLU A 211 14.41 3.32 8.60
N VAL A 212 13.49 2.49 8.09
CA VAL A 212 12.23 2.16 8.76
C VAL A 212 12.49 1.52 10.13
N SER A 213 13.47 0.63 10.24
CA SER A 213 13.80 -0.04 11.51
C SER A 213 14.33 0.94 12.57
N GLU A 214 14.96 2.02 12.13
CA GLU A 214 15.56 3.05 12.98
C GLU A 214 14.64 4.26 13.22
N PHE A 215 13.53 4.36 12.48
CA PHE A 215 12.64 5.52 12.54
C PHE A 215 12.00 5.68 13.93
N PRO A 216 12.03 6.86 14.54
CA PRO A 216 11.61 7.06 15.93
C PRO A 216 10.18 6.58 16.23
N HIS A 217 9.26 6.78 15.30
CA HIS A 217 7.87 6.34 15.46
C HIS A 217 7.76 4.81 15.61
N PHE A 218 8.50 4.05 14.78
CA PHE A 218 8.46 2.59 14.82
C PHE A 218 9.24 1.99 15.98
N LYS A 219 10.18 2.74 16.56
CA LYS A 219 10.83 2.40 17.83
C LYS A 219 9.92 2.66 19.04
N TYR A 220 9.21 3.77 19.05
CA TYR A 220 8.25 4.11 20.10
C TYR A 220 7.06 3.12 20.12
N ARG A 221 6.48 2.84 19.00
CA ARG A 221 5.56 1.72 18.83
C ARG A 221 6.38 0.54 18.31
N PRO A 222 6.60 -0.54 19.07
CA PRO A 222 7.48 -1.63 18.67
C PRO A 222 6.92 -2.38 17.45
N TRP A 223 6.91 -1.68 16.32
CA TRP A 223 6.40 -2.17 15.03
C TRP A 223 7.39 -3.12 14.36
N VAL A 224 8.68 -2.91 14.61
CA VAL A 224 9.74 -3.83 14.21
C VAL A 224 10.29 -4.52 15.45
N TYR A 225 10.33 -5.83 15.43
CA TYR A 225 10.82 -6.65 16.53
C TYR A 225 11.58 -7.88 16.00
N THR A 226 12.28 -8.57 16.89
CA THR A 226 13.03 -9.77 16.52
C THR A 226 12.25 -11.03 16.83
N ILE A 227 12.39 -12.03 15.95
CA ILE A 227 11.90 -13.40 16.15
C ILE A 227 13.09 -14.34 16.00
N ASP A 228 13.24 -15.27 16.93
CA ASP A 228 14.21 -16.32 16.83
C ASP A 228 13.66 -17.47 15.99
N SER A 229 14.45 -17.90 15.03
CA SER A 229 14.16 -19.01 14.13
C SER A 229 15.22 -20.10 14.27
N ASP A 230 14.77 -21.34 14.43
CA ASP A 230 15.67 -22.50 14.47
C ASP A 230 16.51 -22.64 13.19
N GLN A 231 16.00 -22.13 12.07
CA GLN A 231 16.60 -22.29 10.74
C GLN A 231 17.45 -21.09 10.31
N TYR A 232 17.07 -19.87 10.72
CA TYR A 232 17.67 -18.63 10.20
C TYR A 232 18.29 -17.76 11.28
N GLY A 233 18.29 -18.18 12.54
CA GLY A 233 18.73 -17.34 13.66
C GLY A 233 17.73 -16.21 13.98
N THR A 234 18.23 -15.13 14.55
CA THR A 234 17.41 -13.97 14.91
C THR A 234 17.11 -13.10 13.69
N ILE A 235 15.85 -12.88 13.40
CA ILE A 235 15.37 -12.13 12.22
C ILE A 235 14.55 -10.93 12.68
N LEU A 236 14.70 -9.79 11.98
CA LEU A 236 13.79 -8.66 12.11
C LEU A 236 12.45 -8.98 11.45
N TYR A 237 11.37 -8.65 12.12
CA TYR A 237 10.02 -8.88 11.64
C TYR A 237 9.12 -7.68 11.92
N SER A 238 8.14 -7.44 11.04
CA SER A 238 7.16 -6.37 11.22
C SER A 238 5.96 -6.85 12.02
N ALA A 239 5.47 -6.04 12.94
CA ALA A 239 4.21 -6.29 13.64
C ALA A 239 3.01 -6.21 12.68
N SER A 240 1.92 -6.81 13.06
CA SER A 240 0.60 -6.58 12.47
C SER A 240 -0.13 -5.48 13.25
N PRO A 241 -1.04 -4.70 12.63
CA PRO A 241 -1.92 -3.76 13.35
C PRO A 241 -2.63 -4.41 14.55
N ASN A 242 -3.01 -5.67 14.43
CA ASN A 242 -3.65 -6.45 15.49
C ASN A 242 -2.74 -6.71 16.70
N SER A 243 -1.42 -6.51 16.59
CA SER A 243 -0.49 -6.65 17.72
C SER A 243 -0.74 -5.66 18.83
N PHE A 244 -1.44 -4.56 18.55
CA PHE A 244 -1.75 -3.49 19.51
C PHE A 244 -3.17 -3.57 20.07
N GLN A 245 -3.94 -4.60 19.76
CA GLN A 245 -5.25 -4.83 20.36
C GLN A 245 -5.10 -5.22 21.85
N MET A 246 -5.88 -4.58 22.72
CA MET A 246 -5.74 -4.77 24.16
C MET A 246 -6.16 -6.18 24.64
N ARG A 247 -7.20 -6.76 24.02
CA ARG A 247 -7.79 -8.03 24.46
C ARG A 247 -7.42 -9.21 23.58
N THR A 248 -7.13 -8.96 22.32
CA THR A 248 -6.82 -9.99 21.30
C THR A 248 -5.54 -9.64 20.54
N PRO A 249 -4.41 -9.41 21.25
CA PRO A 249 -3.17 -9.02 20.57
C PRO A 249 -2.65 -10.17 19.72
N HIS A 250 -2.35 -9.87 18.47
CA HIS A 250 -1.65 -10.80 17.59
C HIS A 250 -0.15 -10.69 17.79
N ARG A 251 0.51 -11.84 17.84
CA ARG A 251 1.99 -11.93 17.77
C ARG A 251 2.39 -13.11 16.93
N VAL A 252 3.31 -12.90 16.02
CA VAL A 252 3.95 -14.01 15.30
C VAL A 252 4.83 -14.77 16.28
N LYS A 253 4.60 -16.07 16.42
CA LYS A 253 5.29 -16.94 17.38
C LYS A 253 6.52 -17.60 16.76
N TRP A 254 6.51 -17.83 15.45
CA TRP A 254 7.59 -18.46 14.70
C TRP A 254 7.56 -18.02 13.25
N MET A 255 8.68 -18.07 12.59
CA MET A 255 8.82 -17.96 11.13
C MET A 255 8.43 -19.27 10.46
N GLY A 256 8.52 -19.35 9.13
CA GLY A 256 8.28 -20.58 8.40
C GLY A 256 9.04 -21.76 9.02
N ARG A 257 8.29 -22.79 9.42
CA ARG A 257 8.84 -23.97 10.06
C ARG A 257 9.27 -25.03 9.03
N PRO A 258 10.24 -25.87 9.34
CA PRO A 258 10.56 -27.01 8.48
C PRO A 258 9.34 -27.88 8.21
N LEU A 259 9.30 -28.48 7.01
CA LEU A 259 8.22 -29.38 6.61
C LEU A 259 8.04 -30.51 7.64
N GLY A 260 6.80 -30.74 8.05
CA GLY A 260 6.45 -31.78 9.02
C GLY A 260 6.71 -31.44 10.50
N LYS A 261 7.26 -30.27 10.81
CA LYS A 261 7.54 -29.87 12.22
C LYS A 261 6.29 -29.94 13.11
N ASP A 262 5.12 -29.65 12.57
CA ASP A 262 3.85 -29.60 13.30
C ASP A 262 3.05 -30.89 13.20
N ASN A 263 3.54 -31.91 12.48
CA ASN A 263 2.80 -33.17 12.26
C ASN A 263 2.39 -33.86 13.57
N TYR A 264 3.25 -33.85 14.58
CA TYR A 264 2.92 -34.44 15.88
C TYR A 264 1.73 -33.71 16.55
N GLU A 265 1.76 -32.38 16.54
CA GLU A 265 0.71 -31.58 17.18
C GLU A 265 -0.61 -31.72 16.42
N VAL A 266 -0.59 -31.61 15.10
CA VAL A 266 -1.80 -31.65 14.29
C VAL A 266 -2.42 -33.04 14.25
N TYR A 267 -1.65 -34.04 13.85
CA TYR A 267 -2.21 -35.38 13.60
C TYR A 267 -2.48 -36.18 14.88
N LEU A 268 -1.58 -36.12 15.86
CA LEU A 268 -1.79 -36.88 17.10
C LEU A 268 -2.65 -36.12 18.11
N LYS A 269 -2.35 -34.83 18.36
CA LYS A 269 -3.05 -34.11 19.43
C LYS A 269 -4.41 -33.57 18.99
N TRP A 270 -4.48 -32.91 17.82
CA TRP A 270 -5.72 -32.27 17.39
C TRP A 270 -6.67 -33.23 16.70
N LEU A 271 -6.15 -34.11 15.85
CA LEU A 271 -6.96 -35.08 15.12
C LEU A 271 -7.12 -36.43 15.85
N GLY A 272 -6.37 -36.65 16.93
CA GLY A 272 -6.44 -37.87 17.72
C GLY A 272 -6.02 -39.14 17.00
N MET A 273 -5.19 -39.03 15.95
CA MET A 273 -4.69 -40.17 15.20
C MET A 273 -3.70 -41.00 16.03
N GLY A 274 -3.72 -42.30 15.86
CA GLY A 274 -2.74 -43.18 16.47
C GLY A 274 -1.36 -43.04 15.85
N GLN A 275 -0.29 -43.24 16.64
CA GLN A 275 1.10 -43.15 16.16
C GLN A 275 1.37 -44.07 14.96
N SER A 276 0.80 -45.28 14.95
CA SER A 276 0.92 -46.25 13.85
C SER A 276 0.35 -45.72 12.54
N GLN A 277 -0.81 -45.03 12.60
CA GLN A 277 -1.44 -44.40 11.43
C GLN A 277 -0.58 -43.31 10.85
N VAL A 278 0.00 -42.45 11.71
CA VAL A 278 0.88 -41.35 11.28
C VAL A 278 2.16 -41.93 10.65
N ASN A 279 2.73 -42.99 11.22
CA ASN A 279 3.91 -43.67 10.66
C ASN A 279 3.59 -44.28 9.28
N GLU A 280 2.46 -44.94 9.12
CA GLU A 280 2.01 -45.48 7.83
C GLU A 280 1.86 -44.40 6.76
N LEU A 281 1.32 -43.25 7.12
CA LEU A 281 1.18 -42.10 6.19
C LEU A 281 2.55 -41.53 5.80
N LYS A 282 3.50 -41.49 6.71
CA LYS A 282 4.90 -41.12 6.41
C LYS A 282 5.57 -42.11 5.46
N GLU A 283 5.43 -43.41 5.70
CA GLU A 283 5.97 -44.44 4.83
C GLU A 283 5.40 -44.38 3.41
N LYS A 284 4.13 -43.97 3.29
CA LYS A 284 3.46 -43.75 2.01
C LYS A 284 3.79 -42.41 1.34
N GLY A 285 4.59 -41.56 1.96
CA GLY A 285 4.95 -40.25 1.45
C GLY A 285 3.77 -39.26 1.42
N VAL A 286 2.76 -39.46 2.27
CA VAL A 286 1.59 -38.55 2.42
C VAL A 286 1.92 -37.46 3.42
N LEU A 287 2.76 -37.76 4.41
CA LEU A 287 3.22 -36.84 5.45
C LEU A 287 4.73 -36.67 5.41
#